data_4be6fca024c2fb895b28d23616947c49
#
_entry.id   4be6fca024c2fb895b28d23616947c49
#
_cell.length_a   1.000
_cell.length_b   1.000
_cell.length_c   1.000
_cell.angle_alpha   90.00
_cell.angle_beta   90.00
_cell.angle_gamma   90.00
#
_symmetry.space_group_name_H-M   'P 1'
#
loop_
_entity.id
_entity.type
_entity.pdbx_description
1 polymer ?
#
loop_
_entity_poly.entity_id
_entity_poly.type
_entity_poly.pdbx_seq_one_letter_code
_entity_poly.pdbx_strand_id
1 'polypeptide(L)'
;MLNNVGLYLGKRAHLNPNVEAIVDVATDRRFSFREVDERANAIANAMLAKGIKKGDRVAILMMNGVEFFECFMGLAKIGAISVPLNWRLVADELTYILKDAGAVALIYGGDFGAVVAEIHGRGDDTDITCWIENSQGATQQLFADAYDDVLAGGSTQSPEITAGGDDDVFIMYTSGTTGLPKGAQHSHNTLTWALITANATWDMRPKDRYSIALPMYHIGALLPVALTAYTGATAVLMREFNPKLMWELIESERINSTLAVPAMLNF
;
A
#
# COMPACT_ATOMS: atom_id res chain seq x y z
N MET A 1 2.18 -13.81 -21.11
CA MET A 1 2.69 -12.79 -20.17
C MET A 1 1.75 -12.80 -18.97
N LEU A 2 2.26 -12.98 -17.76
CA LEU A 2 1.42 -12.96 -16.56
C LEU A 2 0.87 -11.56 -16.35
N ASN A 3 -0.45 -11.44 -16.10
CA ASN A 3 -1.07 -10.19 -15.73
C ASN A 3 -0.84 -9.95 -14.22
N ASN A 4 0.29 -9.33 -13.87
CA ASN A 4 0.65 -9.00 -12.49
C ASN A 4 0.61 -7.48 -12.29
N VAL A 5 -0.12 -7.02 -11.29
CA VAL A 5 -0.32 -5.59 -11.01
C VAL A 5 1.00 -4.88 -10.65
N GLY A 6 1.91 -5.55 -9.95
CA GLY A 6 3.24 -5.00 -9.62
C GLY A 6 4.07 -4.66 -10.86
N LEU A 7 3.82 -5.32 -12.00
CA LEU A 7 4.50 -5.03 -13.27
C LEU A 7 4.09 -3.69 -13.90
N TYR A 8 2.95 -3.11 -13.52
CA TYR A 8 2.57 -1.79 -14.04
C TYR A 8 3.54 -0.71 -13.58
N LEU A 9 4.00 -0.78 -12.33
CA LEU A 9 5.02 0.11 -11.82
C LEU A 9 6.36 -0.09 -12.55
N GLY A 10 6.84 -1.33 -12.71
CA GLY A 10 8.05 -1.66 -13.46
C GLY A 10 7.98 -1.21 -14.92
N LYS A 11 6.81 -1.34 -15.57
CA LYS A 11 6.59 -0.82 -16.91
C LYS A 11 6.76 0.71 -16.98
N ARG A 12 6.25 1.44 -15.97
CA ARG A 12 6.42 2.89 -15.91
C ARG A 12 7.87 3.28 -15.63
N ALA A 13 8.54 2.59 -14.73
CA ALA A 13 9.96 2.78 -14.48
C ALA A 13 10.80 2.60 -15.76
N HIS A 14 10.41 1.65 -16.62
CA HIS A 14 11.07 1.45 -17.91
C HIS A 14 10.74 2.55 -18.94
N LEU A 15 9.46 2.90 -19.10
CA LEU A 15 8.99 3.85 -20.11
C LEU A 15 9.22 5.31 -19.74
N ASN A 16 9.10 5.64 -18.46
CA ASN A 16 9.10 7.00 -17.94
C ASN A 16 9.95 7.11 -16.65
N PRO A 17 11.22 6.65 -16.63
CA PRO A 17 12.01 6.45 -15.41
C PRO A 17 12.13 7.71 -14.54
N ASN A 18 12.24 8.87 -15.16
CA ASN A 18 12.50 10.14 -14.46
C ASN A 18 11.24 11.01 -14.28
N VAL A 19 10.06 10.49 -14.66
CA VAL A 19 8.80 11.18 -14.40
C VAL A 19 8.44 10.99 -12.93
N GLU A 20 7.96 12.04 -12.27
CA GLU A 20 7.51 12.02 -10.90
C GLU A 20 6.29 11.10 -10.76
N ALA A 21 6.41 10.08 -9.91
CA ALA A 21 5.38 9.10 -9.63
C ALA A 21 4.60 9.46 -8.37
N ILE A 22 5.33 9.86 -7.32
CA ILE A 22 4.76 10.12 -6.00
C ILE A 22 5.34 11.41 -5.42
N VAL A 23 4.45 12.23 -4.87
CA VAL A 23 4.76 13.31 -3.93
C VAL A 23 4.21 12.90 -2.57
N ASP A 24 5.08 12.63 -1.61
CA ASP A 24 4.72 12.35 -0.23
C ASP A 24 4.74 13.66 0.55
N VAL A 25 3.56 14.24 0.73
CA VAL A 25 3.40 15.59 1.29
C VAL A 25 3.84 15.66 2.77
N ALA A 26 3.59 14.59 3.53
CA ALA A 26 3.89 14.59 4.97
C ALA A 26 5.39 14.61 5.26
N THR A 27 6.20 14.07 4.36
CA THR A 27 7.66 13.96 4.51
C THR A 27 8.42 14.87 3.56
N ASP A 28 7.71 15.64 2.72
CA ASP A 28 8.27 16.48 1.65
C ASP A 28 9.21 15.71 0.71
N ARG A 29 8.90 14.43 0.46
CA ARG A 29 9.69 13.57 -0.43
C ARG A 29 9.01 13.41 -1.77
N ARG A 30 9.82 13.37 -2.83
CA ARG A 30 9.37 13.18 -4.20
C ARG A 30 10.12 12.01 -4.82
N PHE A 31 9.39 11.18 -5.53
CA PHE A 31 9.94 9.96 -6.11
C PHE A 31 9.54 9.86 -7.58
N SER A 32 10.51 9.54 -8.42
CA SER A 32 10.27 9.13 -9.81
C SER A 32 9.73 7.69 -9.88
N PHE A 33 9.19 7.30 -11.03
CA PHE A 33 8.75 5.92 -11.25
C PHE A 33 9.88 4.91 -11.06
N ARG A 34 11.12 5.26 -11.43
CA ARG A 34 12.29 4.41 -11.20
C ARG A 34 12.52 4.19 -9.71
N GLU A 35 12.59 5.25 -8.94
CA GLU A 35 12.86 5.17 -7.50
C GLU A 35 11.79 4.38 -6.75
N VAL A 36 10.50 4.58 -7.08
CA VAL A 36 9.42 3.80 -6.45
C VAL A 36 9.50 2.32 -6.86
N ASP A 37 9.85 2.01 -8.12
CA ASP A 37 10.00 0.64 -8.59
C ASP A 37 11.19 -0.07 -7.93
N GLU A 38 12.34 0.61 -7.82
CA GLU A 38 13.53 0.11 -7.14
C GLU A 38 13.24 -0.18 -5.65
N ARG A 39 12.53 0.71 -4.97
CA ARG A 39 12.11 0.51 -3.58
C ARG A 39 11.11 -0.64 -3.43
N ALA A 40 10.12 -0.73 -4.32
CA ALA A 40 9.18 -1.85 -4.34
C ALA A 40 9.89 -3.20 -4.61
N ASN A 41 10.90 -3.22 -5.49
CA ASN A 41 11.73 -4.39 -5.74
C ASN A 41 12.55 -4.77 -4.49
N ALA A 42 13.11 -3.78 -3.80
CA ALA A 42 13.87 -4.00 -2.57
C ALA A 42 13.01 -4.64 -1.47
N ILE A 43 11.80 -4.10 -1.24
CA ILE A 43 10.85 -4.73 -0.31
C ILE A 43 10.49 -6.15 -0.77
N ALA A 44 10.19 -6.37 -2.04
CA ALA A 44 9.86 -7.68 -2.58
C ALA A 44 10.97 -8.71 -2.31
N ASN A 45 12.21 -8.36 -2.63
CA ASN A 45 13.38 -9.23 -2.42
C ASN A 45 13.69 -9.46 -0.94
N ALA A 46 13.54 -8.44 -0.09
CA ALA A 46 13.70 -8.58 1.36
C ALA A 46 12.64 -9.51 1.96
N MET A 47 11.39 -9.41 1.51
CA MET A 47 10.31 -10.31 1.96
C MET A 47 10.56 -11.76 1.51
N LEU A 48 11.05 -11.99 0.29
CA LEU A 48 11.50 -13.32 -0.16
C LEU A 48 12.63 -13.85 0.73
N ALA A 49 13.62 -13.04 1.07
CA ALA A 49 14.72 -13.42 1.96
C ALA A 49 14.25 -13.77 3.38
N LYS A 50 13.16 -13.17 3.85
CA LYS A 50 12.48 -13.49 5.11
C LYS A 50 11.58 -14.74 5.02
N GLY A 51 11.53 -15.39 3.86
CA GLY A 51 10.76 -16.62 3.66
C GLY A 51 9.30 -16.43 3.25
N ILE A 52 8.86 -15.19 2.98
CA ILE A 52 7.52 -14.91 2.44
C ILE A 52 7.41 -15.50 1.03
N LYS A 53 6.33 -16.19 0.76
CA LYS A 53 6.07 -16.94 -0.47
C LYS A 53 4.80 -16.45 -1.16
N LYS A 54 4.64 -16.85 -2.42
CA LYS A 54 3.38 -16.72 -3.15
C LYS A 54 2.23 -17.30 -2.33
N GLY A 55 1.16 -16.51 -2.18
CA GLY A 55 -0.03 -16.87 -1.41
C GLY A 55 0.05 -16.57 0.09
N ASP A 56 1.20 -16.17 0.62
CA ASP A 56 1.29 -15.70 2.00
C ASP A 56 0.61 -14.34 2.16
N ARG A 57 -0.09 -14.13 3.27
CA ARG A 57 -0.74 -12.86 3.57
C ARG A 57 0.18 -12.00 4.42
N VAL A 58 0.41 -10.79 3.92
CA VAL A 58 1.22 -9.77 4.62
C VAL A 58 0.33 -8.58 4.94
N ALA A 59 0.11 -8.34 6.21
CA ALA A 59 -0.69 -7.22 6.67
C ALA A 59 0.09 -5.90 6.61
N ILE A 60 -0.61 -4.81 6.26
CA ILE A 60 -0.04 -3.45 6.21
C ILE A 60 -0.89 -2.54 7.10
N LEU A 61 -0.32 -2.04 8.19
CA LEU A 61 -0.95 -1.13 9.14
C LEU A 61 -0.20 0.21 9.14
N MET A 62 -0.49 1.06 8.17
CA MET A 62 0.19 2.34 7.99
C MET A 62 -0.78 3.46 7.63
N MET A 63 -0.41 4.69 7.93
CA MET A 63 -0.98 5.87 7.31
C MET A 63 -0.63 5.92 5.82
N ASN A 64 -1.27 6.83 5.07
CA ASN A 64 -0.89 7.07 3.69
C ASN A 64 0.57 7.55 3.61
N GLY A 65 1.32 6.98 2.69
CA GLY A 65 2.72 7.30 2.43
C GLY A 65 3.28 6.44 1.30
N VAL A 66 4.47 6.78 0.85
CA VAL A 66 5.15 6.01 -0.19
C VAL A 66 5.41 4.57 0.26
N GLU A 67 5.71 4.37 1.55
CA GLU A 67 6.01 3.05 2.14
C GLU A 67 4.83 2.09 2.01
N PHE A 68 3.60 2.58 2.20
CA PHE A 68 2.40 1.75 1.98
C PHE A 68 2.33 1.28 0.52
N PHE A 69 2.55 2.20 -0.43
CA PHE A 69 2.43 1.89 -1.85
C PHE A 69 3.53 0.96 -2.34
N GLU A 70 4.79 1.19 -1.93
CA GLU A 70 5.90 0.32 -2.32
C GLU A 70 5.80 -1.09 -1.72
N CYS A 71 5.28 -1.23 -0.49
CA CYS A 71 4.94 -2.53 0.09
C CYS A 71 3.86 -3.24 -0.75
N PHE A 72 2.76 -2.57 -1.04
CA PHE A 72 1.68 -3.13 -1.85
C PHE A 72 2.18 -3.63 -3.22
N MET A 73 2.94 -2.79 -3.94
CA MET A 73 3.46 -3.14 -5.26
C MET A 73 4.55 -4.23 -5.20
N GLY A 74 5.40 -4.19 -4.19
CA GLY A 74 6.44 -5.20 -3.97
C GLY A 74 5.86 -6.58 -3.65
N LEU A 75 4.88 -6.65 -2.75
CA LEU A 75 4.16 -7.87 -2.42
C LEU A 75 3.42 -8.44 -3.64
N ALA A 76 2.77 -7.57 -4.43
CA ALA A 76 2.13 -7.98 -5.67
C ALA A 76 3.10 -8.64 -6.66
N LYS A 77 4.35 -8.15 -6.77
CA LYS A 77 5.37 -8.74 -7.66
C LYS A 77 5.70 -10.18 -7.31
N ILE A 78 5.84 -10.50 -6.03
CA ILE A 78 6.19 -11.85 -5.55
C ILE A 78 4.99 -12.75 -5.31
N GLY A 79 3.77 -12.25 -5.56
CA GLY A 79 2.53 -13.00 -5.36
C GLY A 79 2.15 -13.19 -3.89
N ALA A 80 2.71 -12.41 -2.97
CA ALA A 80 2.20 -12.31 -1.62
C ALA A 80 0.92 -11.45 -1.62
N ILE A 81 -0.01 -11.79 -0.74
CA ILE A 81 -1.34 -11.18 -0.68
C ILE A 81 -1.32 -10.08 0.38
N SER A 82 -1.49 -8.84 -0.04
CA SER A 82 -1.57 -7.71 0.89
C SER A 82 -2.88 -7.73 1.68
N VAL A 83 -2.81 -7.46 2.98
CA VAL A 83 -3.98 -7.26 3.84
C VAL A 83 -3.92 -5.83 4.40
N PRO A 84 -4.46 -4.83 3.68
CA PRO A 84 -4.52 -3.45 4.16
C PRO A 84 -5.42 -3.35 5.40
N LEU A 85 -4.88 -2.85 6.50
CA LEU A 85 -5.60 -2.76 7.77
C LEU A 85 -6.08 -1.33 8.04
N ASN A 86 -7.32 -1.24 8.51
CA ASN A 86 -7.86 0.02 8.99
C ASN A 86 -7.17 0.42 10.31
N TRP A 87 -6.37 1.48 10.25
CA TRP A 87 -5.58 1.96 11.38
C TRP A 87 -6.41 2.59 12.52
N ARG A 88 -7.74 2.74 12.34
CA ARG A 88 -8.66 3.18 13.41
C ARG A 88 -9.14 2.06 14.30
N LEU A 89 -8.86 0.80 13.95
CA LEU A 89 -9.27 -0.37 14.71
C LEU A 89 -8.41 -0.55 15.96
N VAL A 90 -9.01 -1.15 16.98
CA VAL A 90 -8.34 -1.53 18.24
C VAL A 90 -7.69 -2.91 18.13
N ALA A 91 -6.87 -3.26 19.14
CA ALA A 91 -6.10 -4.50 19.13
C ALA A 91 -6.96 -5.77 18.93
N ASP A 92 -8.14 -5.85 19.55
CA ASP A 92 -9.04 -7.01 19.40
C ASP A 92 -9.53 -7.19 17.96
N GLU A 93 -9.92 -6.10 17.33
CA GLU A 93 -10.41 -6.10 15.94
C GLU A 93 -9.28 -6.44 14.96
N LEU A 94 -8.09 -5.87 15.18
CA LEU A 94 -6.91 -6.17 14.37
C LEU A 94 -6.47 -7.62 14.53
N THR A 95 -6.43 -8.14 15.75
CA THR A 95 -6.10 -9.56 16.04
C THR A 95 -7.07 -10.49 15.30
N TYR A 96 -8.38 -10.19 15.36
CA TYR A 96 -9.36 -10.96 14.60
C TYR A 96 -9.06 -11.00 13.11
N ILE A 97 -8.81 -9.83 12.49
CA ILE A 97 -8.53 -9.74 11.05
C ILE A 97 -7.23 -10.46 10.69
N LEU A 98 -6.17 -10.30 11.49
CA LEU A 98 -4.89 -10.96 11.26
C LEU A 98 -5.01 -12.48 11.29
N LYS A 99 -5.79 -13.00 12.24
CA LYS A 99 -6.06 -14.43 12.38
C LYS A 99 -6.96 -14.96 11.27
N ASP A 100 -8.06 -14.28 10.96
CA ASP A 100 -9.00 -14.68 9.89
C ASP A 100 -8.33 -14.66 8.51
N ALA A 101 -7.49 -13.67 8.23
CA ALA A 101 -6.67 -13.63 7.02
C ALA A 101 -5.56 -14.69 7.01
N GLY A 102 -5.15 -15.22 8.17
CA GLY A 102 -3.97 -16.05 8.33
C GLY A 102 -2.70 -15.27 7.94
N ALA A 103 -2.55 -14.03 8.40
CA ALA A 103 -1.41 -13.19 8.10
C ALA A 103 -0.15 -13.74 8.79
N VAL A 104 0.94 -13.90 8.04
CA VAL A 104 2.24 -14.41 8.52
C VAL A 104 3.25 -13.29 8.77
N ALA A 105 2.98 -12.08 8.26
CA ALA A 105 3.80 -10.91 8.48
C ALA A 105 2.94 -9.67 8.68
N LEU A 106 3.46 -8.71 9.47
CA LEU A 106 2.88 -7.39 9.66
C LEU A 106 3.94 -6.31 9.43
N ILE A 107 3.66 -5.40 8.49
CA ILE A 107 4.43 -4.19 8.25
C ILE A 107 3.61 -3.01 8.78
N TYR A 108 4.16 -2.22 9.70
CA TYR A 108 3.39 -1.17 10.37
C TYR A 108 4.17 0.13 10.57
N GLY A 109 3.45 1.24 10.68
CA GLY A 109 4.02 2.55 11.03
C GLY A 109 4.21 2.70 12.53
N GLY A 110 5.20 3.45 12.95
CA GLY A 110 5.51 3.70 14.36
C GLY A 110 4.37 4.34 15.15
N ASP A 111 3.43 5.04 14.49
CA ASP A 111 2.20 5.53 15.14
C ASP A 111 1.39 4.41 15.81
N PHE A 112 1.53 3.18 15.31
CA PHE A 112 0.77 2.00 15.75
C PHE A 112 1.59 1.08 16.66
N GLY A 113 2.80 1.48 17.05
CA GLY A 113 3.70 0.68 17.88
C GLY A 113 3.04 0.16 19.18
N ALA A 114 2.23 0.98 19.85
CA ALA A 114 1.54 0.60 21.09
C ALA A 114 0.49 -0.51 20.85
N VAL A 115 -0.37 -0.37 19.85
CA VAL A 115 -1.39 -1.38 19.54
C VAL A 115 -0.77 -2.66 19.00
N VAL A 116 0.33 -2.55 18.22
CA VAL A 116 1.06 -3.71 17.72
C VAL A 116 1.81 -4.43 18.83
N ALA A 117 2.39 -3.70 19.80
CA ALA A 117 3.00 -4.31 20.99
C ALA A 117 1.98 -5.09 21.84
N GLU A 118 0.75 -4.57 21.97
CA GLU A 118 -0.35 -5.28 22.62
C GLU A 118 -0.69 -6.58 21.88
N ILE A 119 -0.83 -6.54 20.54
CA ILE A 119 -1.09 -7.73 19.71
C ILE A 119 0.04 -8.75 19.85
N HIS A 120 1.30 -8.31 19.74
CA HIS A 120 2.47 -9.18 19.89
C HIS A 120 2.52 -9.83 21.28
N GLY A 121 2.17 -9.08 22.33
CA GLY A 121 2.14 -9.59 23.71
C GLY A 121 1.09 -10.66 23.99
N ARG A 122 0.12 -10.86 23.09
CA ARG A 122 -0.90 -11.92 23.17
C ARG A 122 -0.38 -13.29 22.70
N GLY A 123 0.83 -13.35 22.16
CA GLY A 123 1.48 -14.60 21.78
C GLY A 123 0.78 -15.30 20.60
N ASP A 124 0.27 -16.51 20.84
CA ASP A 124 -0.27 -17.41 19.80
C ASP A 124 -1.66 -17.00 19.24
N ASP A 125 -2.12 -15.78 19.53
CA ASP A 125 -3.39 -15.29 18.96
C ASP A 125 -3.29 -14.97 17.46
N THR A 126 -2.07 -14.86 16.90
CA THR A 126 -1.83 -14.66 15.47
C THR A 126 -0.69 -15.57 14.98
N ASP A 127 -0.67 -15.88 13.67
CA ASP A 127 0.40 -16.65 13.02
C ASP A 127 1.58 -15.77 12.55
N ILE A 128 1.67 -14.52 13.04
CA ILE A 128 2.69 -13.59 12.57
C ILE A 128 4.06 -13.95 13.15
N THR A 129 4.99 -14.21 12.26
CA THR A 129 6.39 -14.52 12.59
C THR A 129 7.36 -13.44 12.13
N CYS A 130 6.91 -12.50 11.29
CA CYS A 130 7.71 -11.41 10.74
C CYS A 130 7.05 -10.06 11.04
N TRP A 131 7.71 -9.25 11.85
CA TRP A 131 7.26 -7.92 12.28
C TRP A 131 8.23 -6.89 11.71
N ILE A 132 7.73 -5.87 11.01
CA ILE A 132 8.56 -4.82 10.40
C ILE A 132 7.95 -3.46 10.78
N GLU A 133 8.73 -2.60 11.40
CA GLU A 133 8.30 -1.29 11.85
C GLU A 133 8.95 -0.16 11.05
N ASN A 134 8.12 0.67 10.42
CA ASN A 134 8.51 1.97 9.93
C ASN A 134 8.35 3.01 11.03
N SER A 135 9.38 3.18 11.85
CA SER A 135 9.33 3.98 13.08
C SER A 135 9.18 5.49 12.81
N GLN A 136 9.65 5.99 11.67
CA GLN A 136 9.61 7.41 11.30
C GLN A 136 10.05 8.36 12.44
N GLY A 137 11.05 7.93 13.21
CA GLY A 137 11.58 8.68 14.35
C GLY A 137 10.94 8.36 15.72
N ALA A 138 9.95 7.47 15.78
CA ALA A 138 9.46 6.90 17.03
C ALA A 138 10.45 5.87 17.60
N THR A 139 10.28 5.50 18.87
CA THR A 139 11.06 4.40 19.47
C THR A 139 10.60 3.07 18.89
N GLN A 140 11.49 2.39 18.18
CA GLN A 140 11.21 1.11 17.55
C GLN A 140 10.97 0.00 18.60
N GLN A 141 10.02 -0.89 18.30
CA GLN A 141 9.77 -2.09 19.10
C GLN A 141 10.91 -3.11 18.92
N LEU A 142 11.39 -3.68 20.02
CA LEU A 142 12.55 -4.60 20.02
C LEU A 142 12.29 -5.93 19.28
N PHE A 143 11.02 -6.31 19.11
CA PHE A 143 10.62 -7.53 18.40
C PHE A 143 10.47 -7.34 16.88
N ALA A 144 10.55 -6.11 16.39
CA ALA A 144 10.35 -5.78 14.99
C ALA A 144 11.68 -5.38 14.32
N ASP A 145 11.83 -5.79 13.05
CA ASP A 145 12.91 -5.29 12.21
C ASP A 145 12.63 -3.84 11.77
N ALA A 146 13.67 -3.03 11.67
CA ALA A 146 13.52 -1.68 11.15
C ALA A 146 13.21 -1.70 9.64
N TYR A 147 12.18 -0.97 9.23
CA TYR A 147 11.78 -0.89 7.82
C TYR A 147 12.91 -0.42 6.90
N ASP A 148 13.66 0.59 7.34
CA ASP A 148 14.77 1.14 6.56
C ASP A 148 15.90 0.11 6.36
N ASP A 149 16.18 -0.73 7.37
CA ASP A 149 17.17 -1.80 7.26
C ASP A 149 16.68 -2.91 6.32
N VAL A 150 15.39 -3.25 6.40
CA VAL A 150 14.74 -4.22 5.48
C VAL A 150 14.80 -3.72 4.05
N LEU A 151 14.46 -2.45 3.83
CA LEU A 151 14.53 -1.82 2.51
C LEU A 151 15.96 -1.78 1.97
N ALA A 152 16.92 -1.34 2.79
CA ALA A 152 18.33 -1.24 2.40
C ALA A 152 18.99 -2.60 2.14
N GLY A 153 18.53 -3.66 2.81
CA GLY A 153 19.01 -5.02 2.62
C GLY A 153 18.47 -5.72 1.37
N GLY A 154 17.38 -5.21 0.76
CA GLY A 154 16.76 -5.79 -0.41
C GLY A 154 17.44 -5.38 -1.72
N SER A 155 17.48 -6.30 -2.69
CA SER A 155 17.94 -6.00 -4.05
C SER A 155 16.93 -5.11 -4.79
N THR A 156 17.40 -4.06 -5.45
CA THR A 156 16.56 -3.18 -6.31
C THR A 156 16.24 -3.78 -7.67
N GLN A 157 16.82 -4.96 -8.01
CA GLN A 157 16.48 -5.67 -9.23
C GLN A 157 15.08 -6.29 -9.15
N SER A 158 14.36 -6.31 -10.28
CA SER A 158 13.04 -6.95 -10.32
C SER A 158 13.13 -8.41 -9.87
N PRO A 159 12.30 -8.85 -8.91
CA PRO A 159 12.25 -10.26 -8.54
C PRO A 159 11.67 -11.11 -9.68
N GLU A 160 11.82 -12.43 -9.58
CA GLU A 160 11.09 -13.34 -10.46
C GLU A 160 9.58 -13.21 -10.25
N ILE A 161 8.83 -13.01 -11.33
CA ILE A 161 7.39 -12.84 -11.30
C ILE A 161 6.73 -14.21 -11.51
N THR A 162 6.19 -14.78 -10.45
CA THR A 162 5.56 -16.11 -10.46
C THR A 162 4.04 -16.09 -10.28
N ALA A 163 3.46 -14.92 -9.98
CA ALA A 163 2.03 -14.73 -9.75
C ALA A 163 1.41 -13.77 -10.77
N GLY A 164 0.11 -13.91 -10.99
CA GLY A 164 -0.69 -13.05 -11.85
C GLY A 164 -2.00 -13.70 -12.27
N GLY A 165 -2.80 -13.00 -13.05
CA GLY A 165 -4.09 -13.50 -13.48
C GLY A 165 -5.07 -13.66 -12.32
N ASP A 166 -5.50 -14.87 -12.05
CA ASP A 166 -6.49 -15.16 -11.00
C ASP A 166 -5.86 -15.40 -9.61
N ASP A 167 -4.53 -15.33 -9.50
CA ASP A 167 -3.88 -15.30 -8.18
C ASP A 167 -4.34 -14.06 -7.40
N ASP A 168 -4.57 -14.22 -6.10
CA ASP A 168 -4.98 -13.12 -5.22
C ASP A 168 -3.84 -12.10 -5.05
N VAL A 169 -4.20 -10.82 -4.96
CA VAL A 169 -3.26 -9.70 -4.76
C VAL A 169 -3.52 -8.95 -3.46
N PHE A 170 -4.77 -8.86 -3.02
CA PHE A 170 -5.09 -8.32 -1.71
C PHE A 170 -6.41 -8.83 -1.16
N ILE A 171 -6.55 -8.76 0.18
CA ILE A 171 -7.79 -9.01 0.91
C ILE A 171 -8.15 -7.73 1.64
N MET A 172 -9.29 -7.15 1.33
CA MET A 172 -9.76 -5.92 1.97
C MET A 172 -10.94 -6.21 2.90
N TYR A 173 -10.76 -5.90 4.19
CA TYR A 173 -11.80 -6.11 5.18
C TYR A 173 -12.80 -4.96 5.21
N THR A 174 -14.07 -5.35 5.28
CA THR A 174 -15.19 -4.39 5.41
C THR A 174 -15.95 -4.68 6.71
N SER A 175 -16.52 -3.63 7.30
CA SER A 175 -17.44 -3.78 8.43
C SER A 175 -18.67 -4.54 7.93
N GLY A 176 -18.76 -5.83 8.27
CA GLY A 176 -19.91 -6.64 7.91
C GLY A 176 -21.19 -6.13 8.56
N THR A 177 -22.31 -6.16 7.84
CA THR A 177 -23.64 -5.83 8.37
C THR A 177 -24.09 -6.79 9.48
N THR A 178 -23.38 -7.90 9.71
CA THR A 178 -23.72 -8.99 10.61
C THR A 178 -22.77 -9.15 11.82
N GLY A 179 -21.90 -8.17 12.10
CA GLY A 179 -21.03 -8.13 13.29
C GLY A 179 -19.55 -8.20 12.96
N LEU A 180 -19.00 -9.36 12.57
CA LEU A 180 -17.55 -9.49 12.32
C LEU A 180 -17.15 -8.99 10.93
N PRO A 181 -15.97 -8.37 10.78
CA PRO A 181 -15.43 -7.96 9.50
C PRO A 181 -15.28 -9.15 8.53
N LYS A 182 -15.50 -8.90 7.24
CA LYS A 182 -15.34 -9.89 6.17
C LYS A 182 -14.27 -9.44 5.18
N GLY A 183 -13.36 -10.36 4.84
CA GLY A 183 -12.29 -10.11 3.86
C GLY A 183 -12.77 -10.35 2.43
N ALA A 184 -12.83 -9.29 1.63
CA ALA A 184 -13.08 -9.40 0.20
C ALA A 184 -11.75 -9.67 -0.52
N GLN A 185 -11.64 -10.82 -1.19
CA GLN A 185 -10.48 -11.23 -1.96
C GLN A 185 -10.52 -10.61 -3.36
N HIS A 186 -9.37 -10.12 -3.80
CA HIS A 186 -9.18 -9.54 -5.12
C HIS A 186 -7.94 -10.13 -5.79
N SER A 187 -8.13 -10.65 -7.01
CA SER A 187 -7.04 -11.16 -7.83
C SER A 187 -6.36 -10.04 -8.63
N HIS A 188 -5.20 -10.35 -9.24
CA HIS A 188 -4.56 -9.45 -10.19
C HIS A 188 -5.49 -9.09 -11.36
N ASN A 189 -6.30 -10.04 -11.85
CA ASN A 189 -7.28 -9.79 -12.90
C ASN A 189 -8.39 -8.85 -12.44
N THR A 190 -8.99 -9.08 -11.26
CA THR A 190 -10.07 -8.21 -10.77
C THR A 190 -9.61 -6.78 -10.57
N LEU A 191 -8.40 -6.58 -10.01
CA LEU A 191 -7.84 -5.24 -9.87
C LEU A 191 -7.51 -4.62 -11.23
N THR A 192 -6.95 -5.38 -12.17
CA THR A 192 -6.67 -4.90 -13.53
C THR A 192 -7.93 -4.41 -14.24
N TRP A 193 -9.02 -5.19 -14.18
CA TRP A 193 -10.28 -4.76 -14.77
C TRP A 193 -10.87 -3.53 -14.10
N ALA A 194 -10.71 -3.42 -12.76
CA ALA A 194 -11.09 -2.21 -12.04
C ALA A 194 -10.29 -0.99 -12.49
N LEU A 195 -8.96 -1.13 -12.70
CA LEU A 195 -8.10 -0.06 -13.23
C LEU A 195 -8.51 0.36 -14.65
N ILE A 196 -8.77 -0.61 -15.55
CA ILE A 196 -9.20 -0.34 -16.92
C ILE A 196 -10.55 0.40 -16.91
N THR A 197 -11.52 -0.07 -16.13
CA THR A 197 -12.86 0.53 -16.03
C THR A 197 -12.78 1.94 -15.43
N ALA A 198 -12.01 2.10 -14.35
CA ALA A 198 -11.80 3.40 -13.74
C ALA A 198 -11.14 4.38 -14.73
N ASN A 199 -10.13 3.94 -15.46
CA ASN A 199 -9.47 4.79 -16.46
C ASN A 199 -10.41 5.17 -17.61
N ALA A 200 -11.24 4.25 -18.07
CA ALA A 200 -12.24 4.53 -19.12
C ALA A 200 -13.27 5.58 -18.68
N THR A 201 -13.52 5.68 -17.35
CA THR A 201 -14.49 6.63 -16.79
C THR A 201 -13.83 7.96 -16.39
N TRP A 202 -12.64 7.92 -15.80
CA TRP A 202 -11.95 9.09 -15.24
C TRP A 202 -11.01 9.76 -16.23
N ASP A 203 -10.66 9.09 -17.34
CA ASP A 203 -9.73 9.56 -18.39
C ASP A 203 -8.40 10.07 -17.81
N MET A 204 -7.87 9.36 -16.79
CA MET A 204 -6.58 9.73 -16.19
C MET A 204 -5.44 9.50 -17.19
N ARG A 205 -4.60 10.51 -17.38
CA ARG A 205 -3.57 10.53 -18.40
C ARG A 205 -2.17 10.71 -17.81
N PRO A 206 -1.11 10.35 -18.55
CA PRO A 206 0.25 10.72 -18.16
C PRO A 206 0.36 12.23 -17.93
N LYS A 207 1.04 12.62 -16.84
CA LYS A 207 1.20 14.01 -16.34
C LYS A 207 0.01 14.57 -15.56
N ASP A 208 -1.13 13.87 -15.46
CA ASP A 208 -2.13 14.25 -14.50
C ASP A 208 -1.57 14.11 -13.07
N ARG A 209 -2.09 14.93 -12.17
CA ARG A 209 -1.71 14.92 -10.77
C ARG A 209 -2.95 14.66 -9.92
N TYR A 210 -2.95 13.51 -9.29
CA TYR A 210 -4.10 13.00 -8.56
C TYR A 210 -3.84 13.07 -7.04
N SER A 211 -4.73 13.70 -6.27
CA SER A 211 -4.58 13.67 -4.82
C SER A 211 -5.13 12.39 -4.22
N ILE A 212 -4.35 11.78 -3.35
CA ILE A 212 -4.73 10.63 -2.53
C ILE A 212 -4.94 11.12 -1.10
N ALA A 213 -6.17 11.51 -0.79
CA ALA A 213 -6.56 12.06 0.52
C ALA A 213 -7.40 11.09 1.36
N LEU A 214 -8.00 10.07 0.73
CA LEU A 214 -8.68 8.98 1.42
C LEU A 214 -7.66 7.95 1.94
N PRO A 215 -8.00 7.15 2.97
CA PRO A 215 -7.09 6.15 3.50
C PRO A 215 -6.76 5.03 2.49
N MET A 216 -5.47 4.70 2.33
CA MET A 216 -5.01 3.67 1.37
C MET A 216 -5.38 2.23 1.78
N TYR A 217 -5.77 2.01 3.04
CA TYR A 217 -6.35 0.72 3.41
C TYR A 217 -7.76 0.50 2.83
N HIS A 218 -8.34 1.51 2.17
CA HIS A 218 -9.65 1.45 1.53
C HIS A 218 -9.51 1.57 0.01
N ILE A 219 -10.40 0.89 -0.72
CA ILE A 219 -10.38 0.88 -2.19
C ILE A 219 -10.48 2.29 -2.81
N GLY A 220 -11.14 3.22 -2.13
CA GLY A 220 -11.26 4.62 -2.57
C GLY A 220 -9.92 5.37 -2.69
N ALA A 221 -8.84 4.85 -2.11
CA ALA A 221 -7.48 5.39 -2.30
C ALA A 221 -6.53 4.37 -2.94
N LEU A 222 -6.66 3.08 -2.60
CA LEU A 222 -5.80 2.05 -3.17
C LEU A 222 -5.97 1.95 -4.70
N LEU A 223 -7.21 2.01 -5.21
CA LEU A 223 -7.47 1.97 -6.64
C LEU A 223 -6.89 3.20 -7.37
N PRO A 224 -7.15 4.46 -6.95
CA PRO A 224 -6.55 5.63 -7.59
C PRO A 224 -5.02 5.64 -7.58
N VAL A 225 -4.36 5.28 -6.47
CA VAL A 225 -2.89 5.24 -6.43
C VAL A 225 -2.33 4.14 -7.34
N ALA A 226 -2.96 2.98 -7.42
CA ALA A 226 -2.59 1.95 -8.40
C ALA A 226 -2.86 2.41 -9.85
N LEU A 227 -3.91 3.21 -10.06
CA LEU A 227 -4.24 3.78 -11.37
C LEU A 227 -3.19 4.79 -11.83
N THR A 228 -2.59 5.59 -10.93
CA THR A 228 -1.48 6.49 -11.33
C THR A 228 -0.28 5.70 -11.86
N ALA A 229 0.07 4.56 -11.24
CA ALA A 229 1.11 3.68 -11.77
C ALA A 229 0.71 3.03 -13.10
N TYR A 230 -0.57 2.68 -13.29
CA TYR A 230 -1.06 2.12 -14.54
C TYR A 230 -1.00 3.14 -15.68
N THR A 231 -1.38 4.39 -15.46
CA THR A 231 -1.49 5.45 -16.47
C THR A 231 -0.21 6.25 -16.67
N GLY A 232 0.63 6.38 -15.66
CA GLY A 232 1.80 7.26 -15.64
C GLY A 232 1.47 8.67 -15.15
N ALA A 233 0.41 8.82 -14.37
CA ALA A 233 0.08 10.05 -13.64
C ALA A 233 0.87 10.11 -12.32
N THR A 234 0.92 11.28 -11.69
CA THR A 234 1.56 11.50 -10.38
C THR A 234 0.54 11.38 -9.25
N ALA A 235 0.84 10.60 -8.24
CA ALA A 235 0.07 10.55 -6.99
C ALA A 235 0.61 11.57 -5.99
N VAL A 236 -0.23 12.49 -5.52
CA VAL A 236 0.08 13.43 -4.42
C VAL A 236 -0.56 12.87 -3.15
N LEU A 237 0.27 12.28 -2.29
CA LEU A 237 -0.19 11.57 -1.09
C LEU A 237 -0.33 12.53 0.08
N MET A 238 -1.54 12.68 0.58
CA MET A 238 -1.80 13.28 1.89
C MET A 238 -1.82 12.16 2.93
N ARG A 239 -1.13 12.36 4.06
CA ARG A 239 -1.13 11.38 5.16
C ARG A 239 -2.54 11.09 5.66
N GLU A 240 -3.34 12.14 5.81
CA GLU A 240 -4.78 12.13 6.07
C GLU A 240 -5.40 13.38 5.46
N PHE A 241 -6.73 13.38 5.30
CA PHE A 241 -7.43 14.52 4.74
C PHE A 241 -7.37 15.74 5.66
N ASN A 242 -6.91 16.87 5.12
CA ASN A 242 -6.96 18.18 5.73
C ASN A 242 -7.50 19.19 4.70
N PRO A 243 -8.65 19.83 4.94
CA PRO A 243 -9.30 20.70 3.95
C PRO A 243 -8.43 21.87 3.52
N LYS A 244 -7.76 22.54 4.46
CA LYS A 244 -6.89 23.68 4.15
C LYS A 244 -5.70 23.25 3.30
N LEU A 245 -5.01 22.21 3.73
CA LEU A 245 -3.88 21.65 3.00
C LEU A 245 -4.29 21.17 1.59
N MET A 246 -5.51 20.64 1.45
CA MET A 246 -6.02 20.22 0.14
C MET A 246 -6.08 21.38 -0.86
N TRP A 247 -6.59 22.54 -0.44
CA TRP A 247 -6.64 23.74 -1.29
C TRP A 247 -5.24 24.25 -1.64
N GLU A 248 -4.34 24.28 -0.67
CA GLU A 248 -2.94 24.65 -0.89
C GLU A 248 -2.25 23.74 -1.90
N LEU A 249 -2.48 22.41 -1.80
CA LEU A 249 -1.92 21.42 -2.71
C LEU A 249 -2.53 21.48 -4.11
N ILE A 250 -3.83 21.77 -4.24
CA ILE A 250 -4.45 21.95 -5.56
C ILE A 250 -3.72 23.03 -6.36
N GLU A 251 -3.35 24.13 -5.72
CA GLU A 251 -2.61 25.20 -6.38
C GLU A 251 -1.13 24.86 -6.56
N SER A 252 -0.43 24.52 -5.46
CA SER A 252 1.03 24.32 -5.48
C SER A 252 1.47 23.10 -6.29
N GLU A 253 0.73 21.99 -6.16
CA GLU A 253 1.01 20.74 -6.90
C GLU A 253 0.25 20.64 -8.22
N ARG A 254 -0.58 21.62 -8.55
CA ARG A 254 -1.41 21.63 -9.78
C ARG A 254 -2.25 20.35 -9.90
N ILE A 255 -2.87 19.94 -8.81
CA ILE A 255 -3.75 18.78 -8.78
C ILE A 255 -4.95 19.05 -9.69
N ASN A 256 -5.20 18.15 -10.63
CA ASN A 256 -6.31 18.28 -11.58
C ASN A 256 -7.37 17.18 -11.40
N SER A 257 -7.14 16.23 -10.49
CA SER A 257 -8.08 15.13 -10.25
C SER A 257 -8.01 14.65 -8.80
N THR A 258 -9.18 14.30 -8.25
CA THR A 258 -9.30 13.74 -6.89
C THR A 258 -10.57 12.92 -6.76
N LEU A 259 -10.58 11.97 -5.83
CA LEU A 259 -11.79 11.34 -5.32
C LEU A 259 -12.12 11.95 -3.95
N ALA A 260 -13.27 12.56 -3.83
CA ALA A 260 -13.76 13.12 -2.58
C ALA A 260 -15.08 12.44 -2.18
N VAL A 261 -15.24 12.15 -0.89
CA VAL A 261 -16.54 11.75 -0.34
C VAL A 261 -17.35 12.99 0.05
N PRO A 262 -18.69 12.91 0.08
CA PRO A 262 -19.53 14.09 0.35
C PRO A 262 -19.14 14.86 1.63
N ALA A 263 -18.71 14.16 2.67
CA ALA A 263 -18.25 14.80 3.92
C ALA A 263 -17.04 15.72 3.72
N MET A 264 -16.16 15.44 2.74
CA MET A 264 -15.00 16.28 2.44
C MET A 264 -15.36 17.57 1.69
N LEU A 265 -16.55 17.64 1.11
CA LEU A 265 -17.01 18.80 0.35
C LEU A 265 -17.75 19.83 1.23
N ASN A 266 -17.94 19.52 2.52
CA ASN A 266 -18.63 20.38 3.48
C ASN A 266 -17.68 21.27 4.30
N PHE A 267 -16.40 21.32 3.94
CA PHE A 267 -15.36 22.10 4.61
C PHE A 267 -14.89 23.30 3.80
#